data_2a0198f72e4141806a22d013345a8c9b
#
_entry.id   2a0198f72e4141806a22d013345a8c9b
#
_cell.length_a   1.000
_cell.length_b   1.000
_cell.length_c   1.000
_cell.angle_alpha   90.00
_cell.angle_beta   90.00
_cell.angle_gamma   90.00
#
_symmetry.space_group_name_H-M   'P 1'
#
loop_
_entity.id
_entity.type
_entity.pdbx_description
1 polymer ?
#
loop_
_entity_poly.entity_id
_entity_poly.type
_entity_poly.pdbx_seq_one_letter_code
_entity_poly.pdbx_strand_id
1 'polypeptide(L)'
;MHRGTQLKPPATCGTTQGLRCPFHGWTWSLEGELIDLPQEWDFPHVDAESHKLPELKVGLWGGFVFVNFDQDAEPLEQYLGILSEHFSHWDLENRYIETHVCKRLPANWKASAEAFIEAYHIRETHAGGKPGTEAPTQYDVFGENVTRFVHTIGSRNGSTEIGVDEQERLERLLKGKLDVDSVPKLPEGVKARDYYAQLLQKDYEKKYGKDFSG
;
A
#
# COMPACT_ATOMS: atom_id res chain seq x y z
N MET A 1 -29.07 -0.69 12.05
CA MET A 1 -28.80 0.65 11.45
C MET A 1 -30.10 1.23 10.91
N HIS A 2 -30.45 2.46 11.25
CA HIS A 2 -31.76 3.04 10.92
C HIS A 2 -31.86 3.52 9.45
N ARG A 3 -31.15 4.61 9.11
CA ARG A 3 -31.24 5.26 7.79
C ARG A 3 -29.89 5.42 7.08
N GLY A 4 -28.84 4.77 7.58
CA GLY A 4 -27.49 4.86 7.00
C GLY A 4 -26.86 6.25 7.08
N THR A 5 -27.30 7.07 8.03
CA THR A 5 -26.76 8.41 8.21
C THR A 5 -25.33 8.32 8.72
N GLN A 6 -24.45 9.07 8.11
CA GLN A 6 -23.05 9.17 8.51
C GLN A 6 -22.93 9.99 9.80
N LEU A 7 -22.35 9.38 10.85
CA LEU A 7 -22.19 10.03 12.16
C LEU A 7 -21.09 11.11 12.17
N LYS A 8 -20.06 10.92 11.35
CA LYS A 8 -18.97 11.88 11.15
C LYS A 8 -18.74 12.12 9.66
N PRO A 9 -18.66 13.37 9.20
CA PRO A 9 -18.32 13.67 7.82
C PRO A 9 -16.90 13.20 7.46
N PRO A 10 -16.64 12.79 6.20
CA PRO A 10 -15.30 12.46 5.75
C PRO A 10 -14.32 13.62 5.94
N ALA A 11 -13.06 13.32 6.16
CA ALA A 11 -11.98 14.31 6.29
C ALA A 11 -12.18 15.36 7.40
N THR A 12 -12.97 15.03 8.43
CA THR A 12 -13.08 15.86 9.63
C THR A 12 -12.30 15.26 10.78
N CYS A 13 -11.63 16.08 11.54
CA CYS A 13 -10.99 15.72 12.80
C CYS A 13 -11.46 16.64 13.92
N GLY A 14 -11.33 16.22 15.16
CA GLY A 14 -11.73 16.98 16.32
C GLY A 14 -11.95 16.11 17.54
N THR A 15 -12.20 16.75 18.67
CA THR A 15 -12.54 16.08 19.93
C THR A 15 -14.04 16.08 20.13
N THR A 16 -14.60 14.96 20.59
CA THR A 16 -16.02 14.84 20.93
C THR A 16 -16.16 13.91 22.14
N GLN A 17 -17.22 14.12 22.92
CA GLN A 17 -17.57 13.26 24.06
C GLN A 17 -18.59 12.17 23.67
N GLY A 18 -19.10 12.21 22.44
CA GLY A 18 -20.06 11.24 21.95
C GLY A 18 -20.34 11.40 20.46
N LEU A 19 -21.02 10.41 19.90
CA LEU A 19 -21.39 10.33 18.49
C LEU A 19 -22.90 10.60 18.36
N ARG A 20 -23.29 11.81 17.99
CA ARG A 20 -24.69 12.17 17.79
C ARG A 20 -25.12 12.01 16.35
N CYS A 21 -26.21 11.27 16.14
CA CYS A 21 -26.82 11.12 14.84
C CYS A 21 -27.49 12.43 14.41
N PRO A 22 -27.13 13.04 13.27
CA PRO A 22 -27.71 14.30 12.84
C PRO A 22 -29.17 14.18 12.36
N PHE A 23 -29.69 12.94 12.26
CA PHE A 23 -31.06 12.73 11.77
C PHE A 23 -32.11 12.86 12.90
N HIS A 24 -31.97 12.12 14.01
CA HIS A 24 -32.92 12.15 15.12
C HIS A 24 -32.27 12.47 16.47
N GLY A 25 -30.98 12.72 16.53
CA GLY A 25 -30.30 13.12 17.75
C GLY A 25 -29.89 11.97 18.69
N TRP A 26 -30.12 10.71 18.34
CA TRP A 26 -29.62 9.61 19.14
C TRP A 26 -28.12 9.75 19.32
N THR A 27 -27.64 9.57 20.53
CA THR A 27 -26.25 9.81 20.87
C THR A 27 -25.63 8.57 21.51
N TRP A 28 -24.48 8.20 21.04
CA TRP A 28 -23.69 7.10 21.61
C TRP A 28 -22.40 7.62 22.23
N SER A 29 -21.93 6.94 23.25
CA SER A 29 -20.59 7.15 23.81
C SER A 29 -19.50 6.80 22.78
N LEU A 30 -18.25 7.05 23.13
CA LEU A 30 -17.12 6.64 22.28
C LEU A 30 -16.90 5.13 22.30
N GLU A 31 -17.42 4.45 23.33
CA GLU A 31 -17.45 3.00 23.48
C GLU A 31 -18.64 2.36 22.73
N GLY A 32 -19.51 3.19 22.15
CA GLY A 32 -20.65 2.74 21.35
C GLY A 32 -21.95 2.51 22.13
N GLU A 33 -21.99 2.82 23.43
CA GLU A 33 -23.18 2.69 24.26
C GLU A 33 -24.19 3.80 23.94
N LEU A 34 -25.49 3.48 23.87
CA LEU A 34 -26.54 4.48 23.69
C LEU A 34 -26.70 5.27 25.00
N ILE A 35 -26.37 6.58 24.97
CA ILE A 35 -26.35 7.46 26.15
C ILE A 35 -27.40 8.56 26.13
N ASP A 36 -28.00 8.86 24.98
CA ASP A 36 -29.08 9.84 24.85
C ASP A 36 -30.05 9.41 23.76
N LEU A 37 -31.31 9.29 24.13
CA LEU A 37 -32.43 8.96 23.27
C LEU A 37 -33.49 10.06 23.42
N PRO A 38 -33.55 11.01 22.47
CA PRO A 38 -34.59 12.05 22.53
C PRO A 38 -35.99 11.45 22.59
N GLN A 39 -36.79 11.93 23.52
CA GLN A 39 -38.15 11.43 23.78
C GLN A 39 -38.19 9.92 24.12
N GLU A 40 -37.30 9.46 24.96
CA GLU A 40 -37.14 8.07 25.36
C GLU A 40 -38.49 7.42 25.80
N TRP A 41 -39.39 8.22 26.44
CA TRP A 41 -40.73 7.79 26.89
C TRP A 41 -41.61 7.26 25.73
N ASP A 42 -41.35 7.66 24.49
CA ASP A 42 -42.09 7.20 23.29
C ASP A 42 -41.48 5.90 22.69
N PHE A 43 -40.37 5.45 23.23
CA PHE A 43 -39.62 4.28 22.77
C PHE A 43 -39.44 3.21 23.86
N PRO A 44 -40.53 2.70 24.49
CA PRO A 44 -40.42 1.78 25.65
C PRO A 44 -39.77 0.44 25.30
N HIS A 45 -39.56 0.13 24.02
CA HIS A 45 -38.94 -1.09 23.52
C HIS A 45 -37.44 -0.91 23.20
N VAL A 46 -36.91 0.30 23.35
CA VAL A 46 -35.48 0.58 23.14
C VAL A 46 -34.76 0.48 24.49
N ASP A 47 -33.78 -0.37 24.55
CA ASP A 47 -32.83 -0.44 25.65
C ASP A 47 -31.40 -0.14 25.16
N ALA A 48 -30.56 0.35 26.06
CA ALA A 48 -29.21 0.79 25.72
C ALA A 48 -28.32 -0.36 25.20
N GLU A 49 -28.51 -1.56 25.72
CA GLU A 49 -27.69 -2.73 25.38
C GLU A 49 -27.95 -3.24 23.97
N SER A 50 -29.23 -3.37 23.59
CA SER A 50 -29.60 -3.86 22.24
C SER A 50 -29.43 -2.82 21.14
N HIS A 51 -29.26 -1.54 21.50
CA HIS A 51 -29.14 -0.43 20.55
C HIS A 51 -27.77 0.24 20.57
N LYS A 52 -26.75 -0.42 21.12
CA LYS A 52 -25.37 0.02 21.01
C LYS A 52 -24.85 -0.06 19.56
N LEU A 53 -23.82 0.70 19.26
CA LEU A 53 -23.14 0.62 17.97
C LEU A 53 -22.45 -0.74 17.84
N PRO A 54 -22.49 -1.36 16.66
CA PRO A 54 -21.78 -2.61 16.46
C PRO A 54 -20.27 -2.37 16.54
N GLU A 55 -19.57 -3.25 17.22
CA GLU A 55 -18.12 -3.25 17.27
C GLU A 55 -17.52 -3.86 16.00
N LEU A 56 -16.35 -3.38 15.63
CA LEU A 56 -15.52 -3.94 14.58
C LEU A 56 -14.17 -4.35 15.17
N LYS A 57 -13.61 -5.44 14.66
CA LYS A 57 -12.21 -5.75 14.95
C LYS A 57 -11.33 -4.72 14.26
N VAL A 58 -10.38 -4.15 15.00
CA VAL A 58 -9.41 -3.18 14.52
C VAL A 58 -8.01 -3.69 14.78
N GLY A 59 -7.14 -3.62 13.79
CA GLY A 59 -5.74 -3.93 13.92
C GLY A 59 -4.88 -2.84 13.26
N LEU A 60 -3.66 -2.65 13.77
CA LEU A 60 -2.69 -1.71 13.24
C LEU A 60 -1.47 -2.46 12.75
N TRP A 61 -0.98 -2.12 11.57
CA TRP A 61 0.27 -2.63 11.07
C TRP A 61 0.91 -1.64 10.10
N GLY A 62 2.18 -1.31 10.30
CA GLY A 62 2.94 -0.44 9.41
C GLY A 62 2.34 0.95 9.18
N GLY A 63 1.62 1.50 10.17
CA GLY A 63 0.90 2.77 10.05
C GLY A 63 -0.47 2.67 9.36
N PHE A 64 -0.88 1.47 8.94
CA PHE A 64 -2.21 1.21 8.37
C PHE A 64 -3.19 0.75 9.42
N VAL A 65 -4.45 1.16 9.26
CA VAL A 65 -5.58 0.72 10.09
C VAL A 65 -6.40 -0.30 9.32
N PHE A 66 -6.50 -1.49 9.85
CA PHE A 66 -7.31 -2.59 9.32
C PHE A 66 -8.59 -2.73 10.12
N VAL A 67 -9.70 -2.99 9.46
CA VAL A 67 -10.99 -3.26 10.11
C VAL A 67 -11.61 -4.53 9.55
N ASN A 68 -12.27 -5.31 10.41
CA ASN A 68 -13.00 -6.49 10.00
C ASN A 68 -14.38 -6.52 10.67
N PHE A 69 -15.42 -6.81 9.88
CA PHE A 69 -16.79 -6.95 10.36
C PHE A 69 -17.05 -8.32 11.02
N ASP A 70 -16.23 -9.31 10.69
CA ASP A 70 -16.32 -10.64 11.26
C ASP A 70 -15.69 -10.66 12.64
N GLN A 71 -16.52 -10.90 13.66
CA GLN A 71 -16.08 -10.99 15.04
C GLN A 71 -15.25 -12.25 15.33
N ASP A 72 -15.38 -13.27 14.49
CA ASP A 72 -14.64 -14.54 14.59
C ASP A 72 -13.38 -14.55 13.72
N ALA A 73 -13.10 -13.44 13.01
CA ALA A 73 -11.89 -13.32 12.18
C ALA A 73 -10.62 -13.60 13.01
N GLU A 74 -9.65 -14.23 12.38
CA GLU A 74 -8.33 -14.46 12.96
C GLU A 74 -7.61 -13.13 13.32
N PRO A 75 -6.64 -13.14 14.24
CA PRO A 75 -5.83 -11.97 14.55
C PRO A 75 -5.13 -11.42 13.30
N LEU A 76 -5.02 -10.08 13.20
CA LEU A 76 -4.40 -9.41 12.05
C LEU A 76 -2.98 -9.93 11.74
N GLU A 77 -2.17 -10.18 12.75
CA GLU A 77 -0.81 -10.72 12.58
C GLU A 77 -0.81 -12.08 11.87
N GLN A 78 -1.76 -12.94 12.22
CA GLN A 78 -1.92 -14.24 11.59
C GLN A 78 -2.36 -14.09 10.14
N TYR A 79 -3.31 -13.20 9.86
CA TYR A 79 -3.79 -12.88 8.52
C TYR A 79 -2.67 -12.33 7.62
N LEU A 80 -1.85 -11.43 8.14
CA LEU A 80 -0.72 -10.82 7.40
C LEU A 80 0.42 -11.80 7.16
N GLY A 81 0.61 -12.78 8.06
CA GLY A 81 1.60 -13.84 7.91
C GLY A 81 2.99 -13.30 7.59
N ILE A 82 3.53 -13.69 6.43
CA ILE A 82 4.89 -13.35 5.97
C ILE A 82 5.12 -11.86 5.70
N LEU A 83 4.06 -11.04 5.58
CA LEU A 83 4.21 -9.63 5.23
C LEU A 83 5.03 -8.86 6.27
N SER A 84 4.87 -9.17 7.56
CA SER A 84 5.62 -8.51 8.64
C SER A 84 7.13 -8.73 8.50
N GLU A 85 7.54 -9.91 8.06
CA GLU A 85 8.95 -10.23 7.75
C GLU A 85 9.42 -9.51 6.49
N HIS A 86 8.64 -9.59 5.40
CA HIS A 86 9.00 -8.97 4.11
C HIS A 86 9.17 -7.46 4.18
N PHE A 87 8.40 -6.78 5.04
CA PHE A 87 8.46 -5.32 5.19
C PHE A 87 9.27 -4.86 6.39
N SER A 88 9.94 -5.75 7.14
CA SER A 88 10.71 -5.42 8.35
C SER A 88 11.78 -4.34 8.14
N HIS A 89 12.38 -4.29 6.95
CA HIS A 89 13.43 -3.32 6.60
C HIS A 89 12.90 -1.98 6.08
N TRP A 90 11.58 -1.82 5.93
CA TRP A 90 11.02 -0.65 5.24
C TRP A 90 10.60 0.46 6.19
N ASP A 91 10.63 0.22 7.51
CA ASP A 91 10.24 1.20 8.54
C ASP A 91 8.91 1.92 8.21
N LEU A 92 7.89 1.12 7.90
CA LEU A 92 6.61 1.62 7.37
C LEU A 92 5.92 2.61 8.33
N GLU A 93 6.06 2.41 9.64
CA GLU A 93 5.44 3.25 10.67
C GLU A 93 5.96 4.69 10.67
N ASN A 94 7.19 4.89 10.22
CA ASN A 94 7.82 6.21 10.09
C ASN A 94 7.70 6.80 8.68
N ARG A 95 6.87 6.22 7.82
CA ARG A 95 6.57 6.74 6.49
C ARG A 95 5.35 7.65 6.50
N TYR A 96 5.29 8.56 5.56
CA TYR A 96 4.11 9.40 5.30
C TYR A 96 3.59 9.20 3.88
N ILE A 97 2.34 9.53 3.66
CA ILE A 97 1.71 9.44 2.33
C ILE A 97 2.09 10.70 1.55
N GLU A 98 3.00 10.58 0.61
CA GLU A 98 3.40 11.65 -0.31
C GLU A 98 2.26 12.00 -1.28
N THR A 99 1.62 10.99 -1.84
CA THR A 99 0.57 11.17 -2.85
C THR A 99 -0.51 10.12 -2.69
N HIS A 100 -1.76 10.55 -2.71
CA HIS A 100 -2.92 9.67 -2.72
C HIS A 100 -3.74 9.92 -4.00
N VAL A 101 -3.81 8.90 -4.86
CA VAL A 101 -4.60 8.95 -6.10
C VAL A 101 -5.73 7.93 -6.00
N CYS A 102 -6.95 8.40 -6.21
CA CYS A 102 -8.14 7.55 -6.26
C CYS A 102 -8.79 7.63 -7.65
N LYS A 103 -8.98 6.48 -8.29
CA LYS A 103 -9.69 6.38 -9.58
C LYS A 103 -10.81 5.36 -9.48
N ARG A 104 -11.95 5.68 -10.09
CA ARG A 104 -13.04 4.73 -10.29
C ARG A 104 -12.85 4.05 -11.64
N LEU A 105 -12.70 2.72 -11.62
CA LEU A 105 -12.54 1.91 -12.82
C LEU A 105 -13.83 1.10 -13.07
N PRO A 106 -14.33 1.01 -14.33
CA PRO A 106 -15.46 0.18 -14.69
C PRO A 106 -15.02 -1.30 -14.86
N ALA A 107 -14.42 -1.88 -13.82
CA ALA A 107 -13.85 -3.22 -13.85
C ALA A 107 -14.05 -3.94 -12.51
N ASN A 108 -14.00 -5.26 -12.55
CA ASN A 108 -13.96 -6.07 -11.32
C ASN A 108 -12.63 -5.82 -10.59
N TRP A 109 -12.70 -5.59 -9.27
CA TRP A 109 -11.51 -5.28 -8.48
C TRP A 109 -10.48 -6.41 -8.46
N LYS A 110 -10.92 -7.69 -8.49
CA LYS A 110 -10.02 -8.85 -8.54
C LYS A 110 -9.23 -8.86 -9.85
N ALA A 111 -9.91 -8.70 -10.99
CA ALA A 111 -9.24 -8.62 -12.30
C ALA A 111 -8.28 -7.43 -12.37
N SER A 112 -8.64 -6.29 -11.76
CA SER A 112 -7.74 -5.14 -11.66
C SER A 112 -6.51 -5.44 -10.82
N ALA A 113 -6.66 -6.11 -9.68
CA ALA A 113 -5.54 -6.50 -8.83
C ALA A 113 -4.63 -7.52 -9.53
N GLU A 114 -5.21 -8.52 -10.19
CA GLU A 114 -4.47 -9.54 -10.93
C GLU A 114 -3.56 -8.95 -12.02
N ALA A 115 -3.98 -7.88 -12.69
CA ALA A 115 -3.16 -7.21 -13.68
C ALA A 115 -1.87 -6.58 -13.09
N PHE A 116 -1.81 -6.35 -11.79
CA PHE A 116 -0.62 -5.80 -11.11
C PHE A 116 0.29 -6.85 -10.49
N ILE A 117 -0.12 -8.12 -10.47
CA ILE A 117 0.68 -9.23 -9.95
C ILE A 117 1.22 -10.13 -11.05
N GLU A 118 1.21 -9.67 -12.30
CA GLU A 118 1.81 -10.38 -13.43
C GLU A 118 2.58 -9.38 -14.32
N ALA A 119 3.57 -9.87 -15.06
CA ALA A 119 4.38 -9.05 -15.96
C ALA A 119 4.20 -9.40 -17.44
N TYR A 120 3.35 -10.38 -17.75
CA TYR A 120 3.22 -10.88 -19.11
C TYR A 120 2.66 -9.84 -20.09
N HIS A 121 1.79 -8.93 -19.60
CA HIS A 121 1.20 -7.86 -20.40
C HIS A 121 2.15 -6.68 -20.68
N ILE A 122 3.24 -6.53 -19.92
CA ILE A 122 4.10 -5.34 -19.96
C ILE A 122 4.58 -5.03 -21.38
N ARG A 123 4.95 -6.07 -22.12
CA ARG A 123 5.49 -5.93 -23.48
C ARG A 123 4.52 -5.27 -24.45
N GLU A 124 3.25 -5.66 -24.40
CA GLU A 124 2.25 -5.24 -25.40
C GLU A 124 1.40 -4.05 -24.91
N THR A 125 1.10 -4.03 -23.61
CA THR A 125 0.20 -3.02 -23.03
C THR A 125 0.90 -1.70 -22.74
N HIS A 126 2.15 -1.75 -22.25
CA HIS A 126 2.92 -0.56 -21.99
C HIS A 126 3.69 -0.16 -23.25
N ALA A 127 3.03 0.61 -24.14
CA ALA A 127 3.61 1.15 -25.37
C ALA A 127 4.93 1.88 -25.08
N GLY A 128 6.01 1.39 -25.65
CA GLY A 128 7.37 1.81 -25.30
C GLY A 128 7.95 1.00 -24.14
N GLY A 129 7.38 -0.15 -23.84
CA GLY A 129 8.01 -1.20 -23.04
C GLY A 129 9.43 -1.38 -23.55
N LYS A 130 10.38 -0.81 -22.82
CA LYS A 130 11.77 -0.74 -23.28
C LYS A 130 12.28 -2.16 -23.30
N PRO A 131 12.99 -2.57 -24.36
CA PRO A 131 13.80 -3.78 -24.31
C PRO A 131 14.59 -3.76 -23.00
N GLY A 132 14.53 -4.81 -22.21
CA GLY A 132 15.19 -4.86 -20.90
C GLY A 132 14.28 -4.69 -19.68
N THR A 133 12.98 -4.46 -19.86
CA THR A 133 12.01 -4.57 -18.77
C THR A 133 11.51 -5.99 -18.56
N GLU A 134 11.80 -6.90 -19.46
CA GLU A 134 11.48 -8.32 -19.38
C GLU A 134 12.50 -9.05 -18.49
N ALA A 135 12.45 -8.78 -17.19
CA ALA A 135 13.26 -9.53 -16.24
C ALA A 135 12.54 -10.82 -15.80
N PRO A 136 13.27 -11.83 -15.33
CA PRO A 136 12.65 -12.98 -14.70
C PRO A 136 11.70 -12.53 -13.59
N THR A 137 10.50 -13.04 -13.63
CA THR A 137 9.46 -12.73 -12.65
C THR A 137 9.24 -13.96 -11.78
N GLN A 138 9.26 -13.75 -10.50
CA GLN A 138 8.94 -14.78 -9.51
C GLN A 138 7.56 -14.48 -8.93
N TYR A 139 6.75 -15.54 -8.83
CA TYR A 139 5.44 -15.51 -8.20
C TYR A 139 5.46 -16.46 -7.02
N ASP A 140 5.11 -15.97 -5.87
CA ASP A 140 5.02 -16.78 -4.65
C ASP A 140 3.62 -16.65 -4.06
N VAL A 141 3.13 -17.72 -3.47
CA VAL A 141 1.88 -17.77 -2.72
C VAL A 141 2.19 -18.18 -1.28
N PHE A 142 1.78 -17.36 -0.33
CA PHE A 142 1.99 -17.60 1.09
C PHE A 142 0.63 -17.75 1.78
N GLY A 143 0.30 -18.98 2.17
CA GLY A 143 -1.02 -19.28 2.73
C GLY A 143 -2.16 -18.95 1.76
N GLU A 144 -3.26 -18.43 2.29
CA GLU A 144 -4.46 -18.13 1.50
C GLU A 144 -4.60 -16.64 1.14
N ASN A 145 -3.90 -15.76 1.84
CA ASN A 145 -4.17 -14.33 1.83
C ASN A 145 -3.07 -13.49 1.18
N VAL A 146 -1.89 -14.03 0.96
CA VAL A 146 -0.73 -13.27 0.49
C VAL A 146 -0.14 -13.86 -0.77
N THR A 147 -0.04 -13.07 -1.80
CA THR A 147 0.74 -13.35 -3.00
C THR A 147 1.84 -12.32 -3.17
N ARG A 148 2.99 -12.76 -3.66
CA ARG A 148 4.13 -11.91 -3.94
C ARG A 148 4.51 -12.02 -5.41
N PHE A 149 4.71 -10.87 -6.01
CA PHE A 149 5.28 -10.72 -7.33
C PHE A 149 6.62 -10.01 -7.18
N VAL A 150 7.70 -10.62 -7.65
CA VAL A 150 9.03 -10.04 -7.64
C VAL A 150 9.53 -9.90 -9.07
N HIS A 151 9.83 -8.68 -9.46
CA HIS A 151 10.37 -8.34 -10.75
C HIS A 151 11.73 -7.66 -10.59
N THR A 152 12.78 -8.26 -11.14
CA THR A 152 14.14 -7.74 -10.99
C THR A 152 14.46 -6.76 -12.11
N ILE A 153 14.47 -5.48 -11.79
CA ILE A 153 14.85 -4.43 -12.75
C ILE A 153 16.36 -4.45 -13.00
N GLY A 154 16.77 -4.34 -14.29
CA GLY A 154 18.17 -4.28 -14.69
C GLY A 154 18.93 -5.59 -14.63
N SER A 155 18.26 -6.72 -14.46
CA SER A 155 18.87 -8.04 -14.62
C SER A 155 18.80 -8.52 -16.07
N ARG A 156 19.74 -9.41 -16.46
CA ARG A 156 19.65 -10.09 -17.77
C ARG A 156 18.42 -10.97 -17.81
N ASN A 157 17.59 -10.74 -18.82
CA ASN A 157 16.59 -11.71 -19.21
C ASN A 157 17.16 -12.59 -20.32
N GLY A 158 17.10 -13.89 -20.14
CA GLY A 158 17.70 -14.86 -21.07
C GLY A 158 17.16 -14.84 -22.51
N SER A 159 16.05 -14.16 -22.78
CA SER A 159 15.39 -14.16 -24.10
C SER A 159 15.45 -12.85 -24.87
N THR A 160 15.55 -11.71 -24.24
CA THR A 160 15.36 -10.40 -24.92
C THR A 160 16.54 -9.44 -24.81
N GLU A 161 17.48 -9.72 -23.93
CA GLU A 161 18.68 -8.90 -23.75
C GLU A 161 19.97 -9.58 -24.30
N ILE A 162 19.83 -10.50 -25.23
CA ILE A 162 20.97 -11.05 -25.96
C ILE A 162 21.58 -9.90 -26.77
N GLY A 163 22.77 -9.46 -26.33
CA GLY A 163 23.54 -8.45 -27.04
C GLY A 163 23.50 -7.03 -26.47
N VAL A 164 22.70 -6.75 -25.45
CA VAL A 164 22.78 -5.47 -24.73
C VAL A 164 23.93 -5.53 -23.74
N ASP A 165 24.91 -4.65 -23.89
CA ASP A 165 26.03 -4.58 -22.97
C ASP A 165 25.63 -3.90 -21.64
N GLU A 166 26.44 -4.06 -20.61
CA GLU A 166 26.16 -3.49 -19.29
C GLU A 166 26.24 -1.95 -19.31
N GLN A 167 27.01 -1.33 -20.18
CA GLN A 167 27.08 0.13 -20.34
C GLN A 167 25.75 0.67 -20.88
N GLU A 168 25.22 0.08 -21.96
CA GLU A 168 23.91 0.47 -22.51
C GLU A 168 22.78 0.28 -21.49
N ARG A 169 22.90 -0.74 -20.66
CA ARG A 169 21.96 -1.01 -19.56
C ARG A 169 22.02 0.09 -18.50
N LEU A 170 23.21 0.52 -18.12
CA LEU A 170 23.41 1.64 -17.20
C LEU A 170 22.80 2.95 -17.75
N GLU A 171 23.01 3.24 -19.03
CA GLU A 171 22.42 4.39 -19.70
C GLU A 171 20.90 4.40 -19.61
N ARG A 172 20.27 3.25 -19.80
CA ARG A 172 18.82 3.08 -19.68
C ARG A 172 18.32 3.28 -18.26
N LEU A 173 19.05 2.76 -17.26
CA LEU A 173 18.69 2.91 -15.84
C LEU A 173 18.77 4.37 -15.39
N LEU A 174 19.77 5.11 -15.85
CA LEU A 174 20.01 6.50 -15.48
C LEU A 174 19.05 7.49 -16.16
N LYS A 175 18.50 7.15 -17.31
CA LYS A 175 17.69 8.07 -18.11
C LYS A 175 16.50 8.66 -17.33
N GLY A 176 16.61 9.97 -17.03
CA GLY A 176 15.56 10.75 -16.37
C GLY A 176 15.38 10.46 -14.88
N LYS A 177 16.34 9.79 -14.23
CA LYS A 177 16.26 9.44 -12.80
C LYS A 177 17.31 10.11 -11.94
N LEU A 178 18.47 10.42 -12.49
CA LEU A 178 19.54 11.14 -11.81
C LEU A 178 19.92 12.37 -12.63
N ASP A 179 20.26 13.44 -11.91
CA ASP A 179 20.81 14.65 -12.51
C ASP A 179 22.31 14.42 -12.76
N VAL A 180 22.60 13.75 -13.86
CA VAL A 180 23.97 13.50 -14.31
C VAL A 180 24.20 14.21 -15.64
N ASP A 181 25.21 15.03 -15.71
CA ASP A 181 25.58 15.75 -16.93
C ASP A 181 25.98 14.81 -18.08
N SER A 182 26.50 13.62 -17.72
CA SER A 182 26.82 12.56 -18.67
C SER A 182 26.73 11.19 -17.98
N VAL A 183 26.39 10.17 -18.76
CA VAL A 183 26.39 8.79 -18.24
C VAL A 183 27.82 8.37 -17.94
N PRO A 184 28.12 8.00 -16.69
CA PRO A 184 29.47 7.55 -16.33
C PRO A 184 29.81 6.23 -17.00
N LYS A 185 31.10 6.03 -17.27
CA LYS A 185 31.58 4.75 -17.76
C LYS A 185 31.47 3.68 -16.68
N LEU A 186 30.86 2.57 -17.02
CA LEU A 186 30.74 1.44 -16.10
C LEU A 186 32.13 0.83 -15.86
N PRO A 187 32.54 0.61 -14.61
CA PRO A 187 33.78 -0.08 -14.29
C PRO A 187 33.77 -1.52 -14.82
N GLU A 188 34.94 -2.01 -15.22
CA GLU A 188 35.09 -3.38 -15.73
C GLU A 188 34.68 -4.42 -14.68
N GLY A 189 33.89 -5.40 -15.08
CA GLY A 189 33.41 -6.47 -14.20
C GLY A 189 32.26 -6.08 -13.26
N VAL A 190 31.82 -4.82 -13.24
CA VAL A 190 30.69 -4.35 -12.44
C VAL A 190 29.38 -4.46 -13.23
N LYS A 191 28.30 -4.90 -12.59
CA LYS A 191 26.97 -4.91 -13.20
C LYS A 191 26.34 -3.53 -13.19
N ALA A 192 25.63 -3.18 -14.22
CA ALA A 192 24.94 -1.90 -14.36
C ALA A 192 24.04 -1.57 -13.17
N ARG A 193 23.27 -2.56 -12.68
CA ARG A 193 22.35 -2.34 -11.55
C ARG A 193 23.09 -2.04 -10.24
N ASP A 194 24.22 -2.70 -9.99
CA ASP A 194 24.99 -2.51 -8.78
C ASP A 194 25.66 -1.14 -8.76
N TYR A 195 26.17 -0.73 -9.93
CA TYR A 195 26.72 0.62 -10.08
C TYR A 195 25.66 1.71 -10.01
N TYR A 196 24.49 1.46 -10.58
CA TYR A 196 23.34 2.36 -10.47
C TYR A 196 22.89 2.54 -9.01
N ALA A 197 22.84 1.45 -8.22
CA ALA A 197 22.52 1.52 -6.80
C ALA A 197 23.53 2.40 -6.02
N GLN A 198 24.84 2.27 -6.33
CA GLN A 198 25.88 3.11 -5.73
C GLN A 198 25.73 4.60 -6.10
N LEU A 199 25.34 4.88 -7.36
CA LEU A 199 25.07 6.26 -7.79
C LEU A 199 23.86 6.85 -7.09
N LEU A 200 22.78 6.09 -6.96
CA LEU A 200 21.59 6.51 -6.21
C LEU A 200 21.94 6.79 -4.75
N GLN A 201 22.69 5.91 -4.10
CA GLN A 201 23.11 6.10 -2.72
C GLN A 201 23.87 7.42 -2.55
N LYS A 202 24.87 7.68 -3.39
CA LYS A 202 25.65 8.93 -3.38
C LYS A 202 24.79 10.18 -3.63
N ASP A 203 23.82 10.10 -4.54
CA ASP A 203 22.91 11.20 -4.81
C ASP A 203 22.03 11.51 -3.59
N TYR A 204 21.48 10.48 -2.95
CA TYR A 204 20.70 10.64 -1.73
C TYR A 204 21.51 11.14 -0.54
N GLU A 205 22.73 10.63 -0.34
CA GLU A 205 23.65 11.13 0.70
C GLU A 205 23.95 12.63 0.49
N LYS A 206 24.24 13.04 -0.75
CA LYS A 206 24.44 14.44 -1.11
C LYS A 206 23.21 15.31 -0.88
N LYS A 207 22.04 14.80 -1.25
CA LYS A 207 20.78 15.54 -1.21
C LYS A 207 20.20 15.68 0.19
N TYR A 208 20.33 14.65 1.02
CA TYR A 208 19.70 14.58 2.33
C TYR A 208 20.69 14.59 3.51
N GLY A 209 21.98 14.56 3.25
CA GLY A 209 23.03 14.61 4.29
C GLY A 209 23.00 13.44 5.26
N LYS A 210 22.47 12.29 4.85
CA LYS A 210 22.35 11.06 5.63
C LYS A 210 23.20 9.96 5.04
N ASP A 211 23.73 9.09 5.90
CA ASP A 211 24.33 7.82 5.48
C ASP A 211 23.21 6.84 5.08
N PHE A 212 23.24 6.37 3.87
CA PHE A 212 22.33 5.38 3.30
C PHE A 212 23.04 4.04 3.03
N SER A 213 24.08 3.73 3.77
CA SER A 213 24.81 2.46 3.71
C SER A 213 24.03 1.32 4.38
N GLY A 214 22.77 1.12 4.02
CA GLY A 214 21.92 0.07 4.56
C GLY A 214 21.92 -1.21 3.73
#